data_c29a6b1a05846e35508beac9c24beb7a
#
_entry.id   c29a6b1a05846e35508beac9c24beb7a
#
_cell.length_a   1.000
_cell.length_b   1.000
_cell.length_c   1.000
_cell.angle_alpha   90.00
_cell.angle_beta   90.00
_cell.angle_gamma   90.00
#
_symmetry.space_group_name_H-M   'P 1'
#
loop_
_entity.id
_entity.type
_entity.pdbx_description
1 polymer ?
#
loop_
_entity_poly.entity_id
_entity_poly.type
_entity_poly.pdbx_seq_one_letter_code
_entity_poly.pdbx_strand_id
1 'polypeptide(L)'
;MSAKTQAECKEKLAKAIRENRGVPLNHTGDYTAAEWCRLWFETYSKPNIRYNTAKGYEGIIEHHIIPAIGAIKLKQLSSIHIQRMYNDLKENGRMQRGSKQNDKALSNTFVRRVHAVLQAALKQAVKERLIPYNPCENCRIPPKDKKEMTILPPEKIGRYLQEAEKYGVLPMFYLELSSGLRRGELLALQWEDLNVKERILTVNKQVTRMEGELDVTEPKTKNSVRKVALSQQAVDLLVQEHEQHPDNPILFPSPRTGGYWSPDAVSRINRKLLKNAGIEEHVRFHDLRHTFATMAISSGVDVKTLSSMLGHYSAGFTLDTYTHITNDMQRGAAEKIGGFMESATAITTPEPPDPPKESRCKVIPFEKVG
;
A
#
# COMPACT_ATOMS: atom_id res chain seq x y z
N MET A 1 10.34 31.54 -12.82
CA MET A 1 9.84 32.88 -13.25
C MET A 1 9.70 32.84 -14.75
N SER A 2 8.55 33.15 -15.29
CA SER A 2 8.35 33.33 -16.72
C SER A 2 8.23 34.84 -17.02
N ALA A 3 8.77 35.30 -18.13
CA ALA A 3 8.69 36.67 -18.59
C ALA A 3 8.43 36.67 -20.11
N LYS A 4 7.70 37.66 -20.60
CA LYS A 4 7.33 37.75 -22.02
C LYS A 4 8.46 38.32 -22.89
N THR A 5 9.43 39.00 -22.27
CA THR A 5 10.58 39.60 -22.98
C THR A 5 11.87 39.38 -22.19
N GLN A 6 13.02 39.45 -22.92
CA GLN A 6 14.35 39.32 -22.30
C GLN A 6 14.65 40.46 -21.31
N ALA A 7 14.15 41.69 -21.61
CA ALA A 7 14.28 42.84 -20.73
C ALA A 7 13.50 42.62 -19.41
N GLU A 8 12.26 42.17 -19.47
CA GLU A 8 11.44 41.86 -18.33
C GLU A 8 12.04 40.71 -17.48
N CYS A 9 12.66 39.73 -18.14
CA CYS A 9 13.36 38.65 -17.45
C CYS A 9 14.60 39.16 -16.69
N LYS A 10 15.38 40.07 -17.30
CA LYS A 10 16.52 40.73 -16.66
C LYS A 10 16.09 41.59 -15.48
N GLU A 11 14.99 42.32 -15.60
CA GLU A 11 14.47 43.17 -14.54
C GLU A 11 13.93 42.35 -13.36
N LYS A 12 13.14 41.30 -13.64
CA LYS A 12 12.67 40.35 -12.62
C LYS A 12 13.83 39.63 -11.93
N LEU A 13 14.86 39.24 -12.68
CA LEU A 13 16.06 38.66 -12.15
C LEU A 13 16.84 39.63 -11.26
N ALA A 14 17.03 40.87 -11.71
CA ALA A 14 17.72 41.94 -10.97
C ALA A 14 16.93 42.31 -9.70
N LYS A 15 15.59 42.32 -9.75
CA LYS A 15 14.71 42.51 -8.60
C LYS A 15 14.82 41.36 -7.60
N ALA A 16 14.75 40.13 -8.08
CA ALA A 16 14.91 38.92 -7.23
C ALA A 16 16.31 38.84 -6.57
N ILE A 17 17.37 39.25 -7.30
CA ILE A 17 18.74 39.36 -6.78
C ILE A 17 18.83 40.45 -5.70
N ARG A 18 18.19 41.61 -5.90
CA ARG A 18 18.15 42.69 -4.89
C ARG A 18 17.35 42.29 -3.66
N GLU A 19 16.20 41.67 -3.84
CA GLU A 19 15.36 41.17 -2.74
C GLU A 19 16.06 40.08 -1.92
N ASN A 20 16.84 39.19 -2.56
CA ASN A 20 17.66 38.20 -1.86
C ASN A 20 18.98 38.73 -1.29
N ARG A 21 19.55 39.79 -1.84
CA ARG A 21 20.77 40.45 -1.29
C ARG A 21 20.48 41.32 -0.05
N GLY A 22 19.23 41.76 0.12
CA GLY A 22 18.84 42.63 1.25
C GLY A 22 18.42 41.90 2.52
N VAL A 23 18.31 40.56 2.48
CA VAL A 23 17.94 39.76 3.66
C VAL A 23 19.21 39.21 4.28
N PRO A 24 19.66 39.70 5.46
CA PRO A 24 20.85 39.15 6.11
C PRO A 24 20.64 37.67 6.40
N LEU A 25 21.55 36.84 5.92
CA LEU A 25 21.67 35.46 6.38
C LEU A 25 21.94 35.49 7.89
N ASN A 26 21.31 34.58 8.63
CA ASN A 26 21.53 34.49 10.05
C ASN A 26 22.97 33.99 10.28
N HIS A 27 23.88 34.89 10.65
CA HIS A 27 25.30 34.60 10.80
C HIS A 27 25.64 33.82 12.07
N THR A 28 24.68 33.63 12.98
CA THR A 28 24.88 32.96 14.27
C THR A 28 25.05 31.44 14.20
N GLY A 29 24.87 30.81 13.02
CA GLY A 29 25.01 29.37 12.83
C GLY A 29 25.90 29.03 11.63
N ASP A 30 27.21 28.86 11.86
CA ASP A 30 28.10 28.27 10.86
C ASP A 30 28.09 26.74 10.97
N TYR A 31 26.88 26.16 10.81
CA TYR A 31 26.66 24.72 10.96
C TYR A 31 27.33 23.92 9.82
N THR A 32 27.81 22.75 10.17
CA THR A 32 28.04 21.66 9.22
C THR A 32 26.71 21.02 8.83
N ALA A 33 26.66 20.26 7.75
CA ALA A 33 25.46 19.52 7.35
C ALA A 33 25.03 18.50 8.43
N ALA A 34 26.00 17.90 9.15
CA ALA A 34 25.72 16.99 10.26
C ALA A 34 25.03 17.70 11.43
N GLU A 35 25.63 18.81 11.89
CA GLU A 35 25.07 19.59 13.00
C GLU A 35 23.65 20.09 12.69
N TRP A 36 23.46 20.60 11.46
CA TRP A 36 22.14 21.07 11.05
C TRP A 36 21.10 19.94 10.93
N CYS A 37 21.44 18.81 10.31
CA CYS A 37 20.50 17.69 10.17
C CYS A 37 20.05 17.15 11.53
N ARG A 38 20.96 17.05 12.52
CA ARG A 38 20.62 16.63 13.88
C ARG A 38 19.72 17.67 14.57
N LEU A 39 20.11 18.95 14.50
CA LEU A 39 19.32 20.05 15.09
C LEU A 39 17.91 20.10 14.49
N TRP A 40 17.82 20.04 13.15
CA TRP A 40 16.54 19.99 12.45
C TRP A 40 15.70 18.78 12.88
N PHE A 41 16.32 17.62 12.97
CA PHE A 41 15.61 16.41 13.37
C PHE A 41 15.02 16.53 14.76
N GLU A 42 15.81 16.87 15.77
CA GLU A 42 15.36 16.97 17.16
C GLU A 42 14.35 18.10 17.37
N THR A 43 14.55 19.26 16.72
CA THR A 43 13.75 20.47 16.99
C THR A 43 12.47 20.51 16.15
N TYR A 44 12.55 20.19 14.84
CA TYR A 44 11.45 20.42 13.90
C TYR A 44 10.74 19.16 13.45
N SER A 45 11.46 18.04 13.36
CA SER A 45 10.90 16.82 12.76
C SER A 45 10.36 15.85 13.80
N LYS A 46 11.18 15.43 14.74
CA LYS A 46 10.89 14.40 15.75
C LYS A 46 9.63 14.67 16.58
N PRO A 47 9.34 15.90 17.06
CA PRO A 47 8.11 16.17 17.81
C PRO A 47 6.82 16.02 16.99
N ASN A 48 6.91 16.10 15.67
CA ASN A 48 5.76 16.13 14.76
C ASN A 48 5.53 14.82 13.99
N ILE A 49 6.35 13.79 14.23
CA ILE A 49 6.27 12.51 13.51
C ILE A 49 6.18 11.34 14.50
N ARG A 50 5.58 10.23 14.05
CA ARG A 50 5.47 9.03 14.88
C ARG A 50 6.82 8.37 15.11
N TYR A 51 6.99 7.68 16.25
CA TYR A 51 8.20 7.00 16.67
C TYR A 51 8.93 6.21 15.57
N ASN A 52 8.22 5.32 14.88
CA ASN A 52 8.83 4.53 13.82
C ASN A 52 9.32 5.35 12.61
N THR A 53 8.68 6.48 12.34
CA THR A 53 9.12 7.43 11.31
C THR A 53 10.36 8.18 11.78
N ALA A 54 10.37 8.63 13.04
CA ALA A 54 11.50 9.29 13.66
C ALA A 54 12.74 8.39 13.65
N LYS A 55 12.60 7.14 14.08
CA LYS A 55 13.69 6.14 14.04
C LYS A 55 14.20 5.89 12.62
N GLY A 56 13.30 5.89 11.64
CA GLY A 56 13.69 5.78 10.23
C GLY A 56 14.46 7.00 9.72
N TYR A 57 14.06 8.21 10.13
CA TYR A 57 14.77 9.46 9.79
C TYR A 57 16.13 9.53 10.45
N GLU A 58 16.21 9.24 11.74
CA GLU A 58 17.46 9.16 12.51
C GLU A 58 18.44 8.19 11.81
N GLY A 59 17.99 6.98 11.47
CA GLY A 59 18.82 6.02 10.77
C GLY A 59 19.30 6.51 9.40
N ILE A 60 18.49 7.25 8.65
CA ILE A 60 18.87 7.87 7.37
C ILE A 60 19.92 8.97 7.61
N ILE A 61 19.72 9.82 8.59
CA ILE A 61 20.64 10.91 8.90
C ILE A 61 22.00 10.36 9.33
N GLU A 62 22.01 9.51 10.35
CA GLU A 62 23.25 9.03 10.97
C GLU A 62 24.05 8.06 10.08
N HIS A 63 23.38 7.24 9.31
CA HIS A 63 24.06 6.17 8.57
C HIS A 63 24.26 6.44 7.08
N HIS A 64 23.59 7.45 6.52
CA HIS A 64 23.67 7.71 5.08
C HIS A 64 24.02 9.16 4.73
N ILE A 65 23.40 10.14 5.42
CA ILE A 65 23.65 11.56 5.11
C ILE A 65 24.96 12.03 5.75
N ILE A 66 25.12 11.83 7.04
CA ILE A 66 26.28 12.32 7.81
C ILE A 66 27.60 11.71 7.30
N PRO A 67 27.74 10.40 7.05
CA PRO A 67 28.98 9.83 6.54
C PRO A 67 29.42 10.40 5.19
N ALA A 68 28.46 10.79 4.34
CA ALA A 68 28.74 11.26 2.99
C ALA A 68 29.00 12.77 2.87
N ILE A 69 28.23 13.59 3.57
CA ILE A 69 28.27 15.07 3.44
C ILE A 69 28.31 15.81 4.76
N GLY A 70 28.30 15.11 5.89
CA GLY A 70 28.14 15.69 7.23
C GLY A 70 29.23 16.70 7.61
N ALA A 71 30.47 16.51 7.15
CA ALA A 71 31.59 17.41 7.45
C ALA A 71 31.55 18.72 6.64
N ILE A 72 30.75 18.81 5.58
CA ILE A 72 30.68 19.98 4.71
C ILE A 72 29.91 21.09 5.43
N LYS A 73 30.44 22.31 5.43
CA LYS A 73 29.73 23.49 5.94
C LYS A 73 28.45 23.72 5.13
N LEU A 74 27.35 24.02 5.81
CA LEU A 74 26.03 24.16 5.20
C LEU A 74 26.04 25.17 4.04
N LYS A 75 26.74 26.28 4.18
CA LYS A 75 26.90 27.33 3.16
C LYS A 75 27.72 26.88 1.94
N GLN A 76 28.53 25.82 2.07
CA GLN A 76 29.39 25.27 0.99
C GLN A 76 28.75 24.01 0.36
N LEU A 77 27.63 23.53 0.92
CA LEU A 77 26.94 22.36 0.43
C LEU A 77 26.32 22.67 -0.93
N SER A 78 26.75 21.93 -1.96
CA SER A 78 26.29 22.10 -3.34
C SER A 78 25.51 20.89 -3.84
N SER A 79 24.75 21.06 -4.92
CA SER A 79 24.02 19.98 -5.60
C SER A 79 24.95 18.85 -6.07
N ILE A 80 26.21 19.18 -6.42
CA ILE A 80 27.18 18.18 -6.85
C ILE A 80 27.56 17.23 -5.69
N HIS A 81 27.75 17.76 -4.48
CA HIS A 81 28.00 16.94 -3.30
C HIS A 81 26.85 15.96 -3.03
N ILE A 82 25.62 16.45 -3.10
CA ILE A 82 24.42 15.65 -2.88
C ILE A 82 24.22 14.61 -4.00
N GLN A 83 24.45 14.99 -5.25
CA GLN A 83 24.34 14.07 -6.38
C GLN A 83 25.35 12.93 -6.30
N ARG A 84 26.60 13.22 -5.92
CA ARG A 84 27.62 12.20 -5.69
C ARG A 84 27.21 11.24 -4.58
N MET A 85 26.68 11.75 -3.48
CA MET A 85 26.12 10.92 -2.40
C MET A 85 25.02 9.98 -2.94
N TYR A 86 24.07 10.47 -3.76
CA TYR A 86 23.00 9.59 -4.29
C TYR A 86 23.56 8.50 -5.20
N ASN A 87 24.59 8.80 -6.00
CA ASN A 87 25.23 7.82 -6.87
C ASN A 87 25.97 6.75 -6.05
N ASP A 88 26.73 7.18 -5.03
CA ASP A 88 27.44 6.26 -4.14
C ASP A 88 26.45 5.39 -3.34
N LEU A 89 25.36 5.94 -2.83
CA LEU A 89 24.32 5.16 -2.15
C LEU A 89 23.69 4.08 -3.05
N LYS A 90 23.60 4.33 -4.35
CA LYS A 90 23.14 3.33 -5.31
C LYS A 90 24.12 2.18 -5.51
N GLU A 91 25.40 2.44 -5.36
CA GLU A 91 26.46 1.45 -5.62
C GLU A 91 26.89 0.75 -4.33
N ASN A 92 27.06 1.51 -3.24
CA ASN A 92 27.75 1.08 -2.02
C ASN A 92 26.98 1.33 -0.73
N GLY A 93 25.79 1.92 -0.80
CA GLY A 93 25.09 2.47 0.37
C GLY A 93 24.52 1.45 1.35
N ARG A 94 24.58 0.16 1.08
CA ARG A 94 24.04 -0.87 1.95
C ARG A 94 24.98 -1.18 3.11
N MET A 95 24.52 -0.92 4.32
CA MET A 95 25.24 -1.34 5.52
C MET A 95 25.20 -2.87 5.65
N GLN A 96 26.35 -3.50 5.68
CA GLN A 96 26.49 -4.94 5.90
C GLN A 96 26.18 -5.26 7.38
N ARG A 97 25.00 -5.77 7.65
CA ARG A 97 24.64 -6.37 8.95
C ARG A 97 24.64 -7.89 8.77
N GLY A 98 25.82 -8.50 8.84
CA GLY A 98 25.97 -9.95 9.06
C GLY A 98 25.31 -10.90 8.06
N SER A 99 24.88 -10.46 6.88
CA SER A 99 24.26 -11.33 5.90
C SER A 99 25.16 -11.60 4.70
N LYS A 100 25.07 -12.82 4.16
CA LYS A 100 25.80 -13.34 3.01
C LYS A 100 25.47 -12.65 1.67
N GLN A 101 24.87 -11.48 1.69
CA GLN A 101 24.42 -10.80 0.49
C GLN A 101 25.51 -9.88 -0.03
N ASN A 102 26.14 -10.24 -1.15
CA ASN A 102 27.17 -9.45 -1.85
C ASN A 102 26.66 -8.15 -2.48
N ASP A 103 25.37 -7.86 -2.40
CA ASP A 103 24.77 -6.68 -2.98
C ASP A 103 24.94 -5.47 -2.04
N LYS A 104 25.78 -4.53 -2.44
CA LYS A 104 26.08 -3.29 -1.72
C LYS A 104 25.12 -2.15 -2.10
N ALA A 105 24.33 -2.33 -3.13
CA ALA A 105 23.44 -1.31 -3.68
C ALA A 105 22.21 -1.05 -2.81
N LEU A 106 21.76 0.20 -2.73
CA LEU A 106 20.46 0.57 -2.20
C LEU A 106 19.44 0.71 -3.32
N SER A 107 18.17 0.35 -3.04
CA SER A 107 17.07 0.52 -3.98
C SER A 107 16.83 2.00 -4.31
N ASN A 108 16.33 2.29 -5.50
CA ASN A 108 15.93 3.64 -5.88
C ASN A 108 14.93 4.24 -4.88
N THR A 109 14.01 3.41 -4.38
CA THR A 109 13.01 3.82 -3.36
C THR A 109 13.69 4.27 -2.07
N PHE A 110 14.77 3.62 -1.63
CA PHE A 110 15.48 4.05 -0.43
C PHE A 110 16.25 5.36 -0.66
N VAL A 111 16.96 5.51 -1.79
CA VAL A 111 17.65 6.76 -2.15
C VAL A 111 16.66 7.93 -2.23
N ARG A 112 15.46 7.71 -2.74
CA ARG A 112 14.38 8.72 -2.73
C ARG A 112 13.95 9.09 -1.31
N ARG A 113 13.95 8.15 -0.36
CA ARG A 113 13.68 8.47 1.06
C ARG A 113 14.80 9.32 1.67
N VAL A 114 16.08 9.00 1.38
CA VAL A 114 17.22 9.81 1.80
C VAL A 114 17.08 11.24 1.26
N HIS A 115 16.75 11.38 -0.05
CA HIS A 115 16.48 12.68 -0.66
C HIS A 115 15.36 13.43 0.07
N ALA A 116 14.23 12.78 0.36
CA ALA A 116 13.09 13.44 1.01
C ALA A 116 13.45 13.98 2.41
N VAL A 117 14.22 13.22 3.20
CA VAL A 117 14.69 13.66 4.53
C VAL A 117 15.64 14.84 4.41
N LEU A 118 16.65 14.76 3.54
CA LEU A 118 17.63 15.83 3.34
C LEU A 118 16.97 17.10 2.78
N GLN A 119 16.07 16.94 1.79
CA GLN A 119 15.32 18.04 1.21
C GLN A 119 14.48 18.79 2.28
N ALA A 120 13.84 18.05 3.18
CA ALA A 120 13.06 18.65 4.26
C ALA A 120 13.95 19.43 5.23
N ALA A 121 15.10 18.88 5.62
CA ALA A 121 16.07 19.55 6.50
C ALA A 121 16.62 20.81 5.85
N LEU A 122 17.03 20.75 4.57
CA LEU A 122 17.58 21.91 3.85
C LEU A 122 16.50 22.95 3.49
N LYS A 123 15.26 22.54 3.27
CA LYS A 123 14.13 23.47 3.13
C LYS A 123 13.90 24.29 4.40
N GLN A 124 14.06 23.68 5.57
CA GLN A 124 14.02 24.42 6.83
C GLN A 124 15.23 25.35 6.99
N ALA A 125 16.43 24.94 6.57
CA ALA A 125 17.62 25.80 6.58
C ALA A 125 17.44 27.08 5.73
N VAL A 126 16.73 26.98 4.60
CA VAL A 126 16.37 28.16 3.78
C VAL A 126 15.39 29.06 4.54
N LYS A 127 14.39 28.48 5.24
CA LYS A 127 13.43 29.27 6.04
C LYS A 127 14.13 30.00 7.20
N GLU A 128 15.10 29.35 7.84
CA GLU A 128 15.93 29.94 8.90
C GLU A 128 17.00 30.89 8.36
N ARG A 129 17.07 31.09 7.03
CA ARG A 129 18.04 31.95 6.35
C ARG A 129 19.50 31.55 6.59
N LEU A 130 19.76 30.27 6.81
CA LEU A 130 21.13 29.73 6.94
C LEU A 130 21.77 29.54 5.58
N ILE A 131 20.97 29.24 4.56
CA ILE A 131 21.38 29.10 3.15
C ILE A 131 20.37 29.82 2.24
N PRO A 132 20.83 30.35 1.10
CA PRO A 132 19.98 31.13 0.20
C PRO A 132 19.01 30.30 -0.63
N TYR A 133 19.30 29.03 -0.89
CA TYR A 133 18.49 28.10 -1.67
C TYR A 133 18.75 26.67 -1.22
N ASN A 134 17.85 25.77 -1.58
CA ASN A 134 17.99 24.35 -1.27
C ASN A 134 18.76 23.60 -2.38
N PRO A 135 19.98 23.14 -2.14
CA PRO A 135 20.78 22.46 -3.17
C PRO A 135 20.20 21.11 -3.62
N CYS A 136 19.24 20.51 -2.89
CA CYS A 136 18.55 19.30 -3.35
C CYS A 136 17.68 19.52 -4.58
N GLU A 137 17.19 20.75 -4.83
CA GLU A 137 16.27 21.05 -5.94
C GLU A 137 16.88 20.82 -7.32
N ASN A 138 18.20 20.94 -7.43
CA ASN A 138 18.93 20.72 -8.67
C ASN A 138 19.49 19.30 -8.83
N CYS A 139 19.13 18.36 -7.93
CA CYS A 139 19.61 16.98 -8.00
C CYS A 139 18.66 16.11 -8.82
N ARG A 140 19.23 15.17 -9.58
CA ARG A 140 18.47 14.12 -10.26
C ARG A 140 18.18 12.98 -9.29
N ILE A 141 16.90 12.78 -9.02
CA ILE A 141 16.43 11.70 -8.16
C ILE A 141 16.26 10.44 -9.02
N PRO A 142 16.69 9.25 -8.57
CA PRO A 142 16.48 8.02 -9.33
C PRO A 142 14.96 7.76 -9.57
N PRO A 143 14.59 7.11 -10.68
CA PRO A 143 13.19 6.79 -10.98
C PRO A 143 12.58 5.94 -9.87
N LYS A 144 11.26 6.00 -9.75
CA LYS A 144 10.55 5.11 -8.82
C LYS A 144 10.53 3.69 -9.40
N ASP A 145 10.99 2.71 -8.64
CA ASP A 145 10.93 1.32 -9.04
C ASP A 145 9.46 0.91 -9.21
N LYS A 146 9.09 0.44 -10.40
CA LYS A 146 7.82 -0.26 -10.61
C LYS A 146 8.02 -1.68 -10.10
N LYS A 147 7.39 -2.01 -8.99
CA LYS A 147 7.41 -3.36 -8.45
C LYS A 147 6.04 -3.97 -8.70
N GLU A 148 6.00 -5.07 -9.43
CA GLU A 148 4.80 -5.86 -9.54
C GLU A 148 4.40 -6.42 -8.18
N MET A 149 3.10 -6.43 -7.90
CA MET A 149 2.59 -7.01 -6.67
C MET A 149 2.62 -8.52 -6.79
N THR A 150 3.24 -9.16 -5.82
CA THR A 150 3.14 -10.60 -5.68
C THR A 150 1.87 -10.92 -4.90
N ILE A 151 1.04 -11.81 -5.43
CA ILE A 151 -0.15 -12.33 -4.74
C ILE A 151 0.02 -13.83 -4.53
N LEU A 152 -0.70 -14.37 -3.56
CA LEU A 152 -0.85 -15.80 -3.40
C LEU A 152 -1.79 -16.31 -4.49
N PRO A 153 -1.34 -17.20 -5.39
CA PRO A 153 -2.19 -17.70 -6.49
C PRO A 153 -3.46 -18.35 -5.95
N PRO A 154 -4.65 -18.06 -6.51
CA PRO A 154 -5.92 -18.58 -6.00
C PRO A 154 -5.95 -20.09 -5.87
N GLU A 155 -5.38 -20.83 -6.81
CA GLU A 155 -5.29 -22.29 -6.83
C GLU A 155 -4.38 -22.86 -5.73
N LYS A 156 -3.54 -22.04 -5.12
CA LYS A 156 -2.62 -22.43 -4.03
C LYS A 156 -3.17 -22.10 -2.64
N ILE A 157 -4.25 -21.31 -2.53
CA ILE A 157 -4.83 -20.86 -1.26
C ILE A 157 -5.26 -22.07 -0.41
N GLY A 158 -5.90 -23.06 -1.01
CA GLY A 158 -6.34 -24.26 -0.29
C GLY A 158 -5.20 -24.99 0.42
N ARG A 159 -4.08 -25.22 -0.27
CA ARG A 159 -2.89 -25.84 0.33
C ARG A 159 -2.27 -24.97 1.41
N TYR A 160 -2.23 -23.66 1.21
CA TYR A 160 -1.73 -22.73 2.20
C TYR A 160 -2.55 -22.75 3.49
N LEU A 161 -3.88 -22.78 3.41
CA LEU A 161 -4.77 -22.84 4.57
C LEU A 161 -4.70 -24.21 5.28
N GLN A 162 -4.52 -25.32 4.55
CA GLN A 162 -4.26 -26.64 5.14
C GLN A 162 -2.98 -26.65 5.98
N GLU A 163 -1.92 -25.99 5.52
CA GLU A 163 -0.70 -25.85 6.34
C GLU A 163 -0.91 -24.92 7.53
N ALA A 164 -1.75 -23.88 7.40
CA ALA A 164 -2.12 -23.02 8.52
C ALA A 164 -2.92 -23.80 9.60
N GLU A 165 -3.80 -24.72 9.19
CA GLU A 165 -4.54 -25.63 10.08
C GLU A 165 -3.60 -26.56 10.83
N LYS A 166 -2.71 -27.27 10.13
CA LYS A 166 -1.70 -28.12 10.75
C LYS A 166 -0.79 -27.38 11.73
N TYR A 167 -0.59 -26.10 11.51
CA TYR A 167 0.23 -25.25 12.37
C TYR A 167 -0.55 -24.62 13.52
N GLY A 168 -1.87 -24.80 13.58
CA GLY A 168 -2.75 -24.25 14.61
C GLY A 168 -2.98 -22.73 14.48
N VAL A 169 -2.94 -22.18 13.27
CA VAL A 169 -3.12 -20.73 13.02
C VAL A 169 -4.12 -20.46 11.90
N LEU A 170 -4.93 -21.45 11.55
CA LEU A 170 -5.93 -21.32 10.47
C LEU A 170 -6.86 -20.11 10.66
N PRO A 171 -7.47 -19.86 11.85
CA PRO A 171 -8.41 -18.76 12.01
C PRO A 171 -7.79 -17.41 11.71
N MET A 172 -6.54 -17.17 12.13
CA MET A 172 -5.79 -15.93 11.89
C MET A 172 -5.53 -15.69 10.39
N PHE A 173 -5.02 -16.71 9.68
CA PHE A 173 -4.66 -16.57 8.26
C PHE A 173 -5.88 -16.61 7.34
N TYR A 174 -6.93 -17.32 7.75
CA TYR A 174 -8.22 -17.29 7.07
C TYR A 174 -8.86 -15.89 7.15
N LEU A 175 -8.86 -15.29 8.35
CA LEU A 175 -9.38 -13.94 8.54
C LEU A 175 -8.58 -12.93 7.70
N GLU A 176 -7.26 -13.03 7.65
CA GLU A 176 -6.43 -12.14 6.82
C GLU A 176 -6.81 -12.23 5.33
N LEU A 177 -6.94 -13.44 4.79
CA LEU A 177 -7.29 -13.68 3.39
C LEU A 177 -8.75 -13.35 3.06
N SER A 178 -9.65 -13.29 4.05
CA SER A 178 -11.08 -12.98 3.85
C SER A 178 -11.46 -11.53 4.18
N SER A 179 -10.59 -10.77 4.84
CA SER A 179 -10.86 -9.39 5.26
C SER A 179 -9.82 -8.37 4.81
N GLY A 180 -8.61 -8.82 4.45
CA GLY A 180 -7.52 -7.97 3.99
C GLY A 180 -7.07 -6.93 5.02
N LEU A 181 -7.04 -7.27 6.30
CA LEU A 181 -6.60 -6.39 7.38
C LEU A 181 -5.12 -6.04 7.25
N ARG A 182 -4.69 -4.91 7.78
CA ARG A 182 -3.25 -4.68 7.95
C ARG A 182 -2.75 -5.59 9.08
N ARG A 183 -1.52 -6.14 8.92
CA ARG A 183 -0.92 -7.04 9.92
C ARG A 183 -1.07 -6.52 11.36
N GLY A 184 -0.79 -5.24 11.60
CA GLY A 184 -0.92 -4.66 12.94
C GLY A 184 -2.37 -4.58 13.42
N GLU A 185 -3.34 -4.38 12.54
CA GLU A 185 -4.77 -4.40 12.84
C GLU A 185 -5.21 -5.81 13.23
N LEU A 186 -4.89 -6.81 12.41
CA LEU A 186 -5.19 -8.22 12.66
C LEU A 186 -4.68 -8.68 14.05
N LEU A 187 -3.45 -8.32 14.38
CA LEU A 187 -2.80 -8.74 15.63
C LEU A 187 -3.31 -7.99 16.86
N ALA A 188 -4.00 -6.87 16.69
CA ALA A 188 -4.57 -6.09 17.77
C ALA A 188 -6.01 -6.46 18.12
N LEU A 189 -6.64 -7.34 17.34
CA LEU A 189 -8.03 -7.72 17.53
C LEU A 189 -8.27 -8.37 18.89
N GLN A 190 -9.38 -7.98 19.51
CA GLN A 190 -9.90 -8.54 20.73
C GLN A 190 -11.27 -9.15 20.47
N TRP A 191 -11.69 -10.04 21.35
CA TRP A 191 -12.99 -10.70 21.21
C TRP A 191 -14.16 -9.71 21.19
N GLU A 192 -14.08 -8.63 21.98
CA GLU A 192 -15.06 -7.54 22.00
C GLU A 192 -15.23 -6.79 20.66
N ASP A 193 -14.22 -6.86 19.77
CA ASP A 193 -14.29 -6.24 18.44
C ASP A 193 -15.19 -7.00 17.47
N LEU A 194 -15.56 -8.24 17.78
CA LEU A 194 -16.38 -9.11 16.94
C LEU A 194 -17.84 -9.15 17.44
N ASN A 195 -18.75 -8.65 16.64
CA ASN A 195 -20.17 -8.92 16.80
C ASN A 195 -20.54 -10.21 16.05
N VAL A 196 -20.61 -11.32 16.77
CA VAL A 196 -20.89 -12.66 16.21
C VAL A 196 -22.26 -12.69 15.53
N LYS A 197 -23.29 -12.11 16.14
CA LYS A 197 -24.66 -12.10 15.63
C LYS A 197 -24.80 -11.36 14.31
N GLU A 198 -24.17 -10.21 14.21
CA GLU A 198 -24.19 -9.36 13.00
C GLU A 198 -23.07 -9.74 12.02
N ARG A 199 -22.12 -10.56 12.42
CA ARG A 199 -20.92 -10.95 11.66
C ARG A 199 -20.11 -9.72 11.24
N ILE A 200 -19.97 -8.76 12.16
CA ILE A 200 -19.25 -7.51 11.94
C ILE A 200 -18.03 -7.46 12.84
N LEU A 201 -16.87 -7.23 12.23
CA LEU A 201 -15.61 -6.99 12.92
C LEU A 201 -15.30 -5.49 12.92
N THR A 202 -15.04 -4.92 14.09
CA THR A 202 -14.65 -3.51 14.26
C THR A 202 -13.13 -3.41 14.30
N VAL A 203 -12.55 -2.60 13.41
CA VAL A 203 -11.11 -2.36 13.33
C VAL A 203 -10.85 -0.94 13.82
N ASN A 204 -10.29 -0.79 15.02
CA ASN A 204 -10.07 0.51 15.68
C ASN A 204 -8.70 0.62 16.37
N LYS A 205 -7.88 -0.42 16.33
CA LYS A 205 -6.56 -0.49 17.00
C LYS A 205 -5.54 -1.24 16.14
N GLN A 206 -4.26 -1.09 16.46
CA GLN A 206 -3.16 -1.79 15.80
C GLN A 206 -2.03 -2.09 16.78
N VAL A 207 -1.41 -3.25 16.66
CA VAL A 207 -0.15 -3.56 17.34
C VAL A 207 1.01 -2.92 16.58
N THR A 208 1.84 -2.20 17.30
CA THR A 208 3.10 -1.63 16.83
C THR A 208 4.24 -2.04 17.75
N ARG A 209 5.48 -1.99 17.24
CA ARG A 209 6.66 -2.16 18.09
C ARG A 209 7.25 -0.80 18.39
N MET A 210 7.35 -0.44 19.68
CA MET A 210 8.01 0.76 20.17
C MET A 210 9.07 0.35 21.18
N GLU A 211 10.30 0.81 21.01
CA GLU A 211 11.46 0.54 21.91
C GLU A 211 11.73 -0.96 22.20
N GLY A 212 11.31 -1.83 21.30
CA GLY A 212 11.47 -3.28 21.45
C GLY A 212 10.23 -3.98 22.00
N GLU A 213 9.32 -3.26 22.62
CA GLU A 213 8.07 -3.77 23.17
C GLU A 213 6.90 -3.67 22.16
N LEU A 214 5.88 -4.47 22.41
CA LEU A 214 4.64 -4.40 21.64
C LEU A 214 3.69 -3.45 22.33
N ASP A 215 3.17 -2.50 21.57
CA ASP A 215 2.22 -1.51 22.05
C ASP A 215 0.98 -1.50 21.15
N VAL A 216 -0.18 -1.26 21.77
CA VAL A 216 -1.46 -1.14 21.05
C VAL A 216 -1.78 0.33 20.90
N THR A 217 -1.86 0.77 19.67
CA THR A 217 -2.10 2.19 19.35
C THR A 217 -3.32 2.33 18.45
N GLU A 218 -3.92 3.52 18.48
CA GLU A 218 -4.94 3.88 17.50
C GLU A 218 -4.38 3.90 16.07
N PRO A 219 -5.22 3.64 15.06
CA PRO A 219 -4.83 3.72 13.66
C PRO A 219 -4.34 5.12 13.27
N LYS A 220 -3.58 5.20 12.19
CA LYS A 220 -2.95 6.46 11.72
C LYS A 220 -3.95 7.51 11.24
N THR A 221 -5.12 7.10 10.76
CA THR A 221 -6.12 7.99 10.16
C THR A 221 -7.52 7.59 10.61
N LYS A 222 -8.45 8.55 10.63
CA LYS A 222 -9.87 8.29 10.92
C LYS A 222 -10.49 7.24 9.99
N ASN A 223 -10.09 7.20 8.72
CA ASN A 223 -10.55 6.20 7.75
C ASN A 223 -10.03 4.78 8.03
N SER A 224 -9.06 4.62 8.92
CA SER A 224 -8.60 3.29 9.33
C SER A 224 -9.52 2.65 10.36
N VAL A 225 -10.35 3.44 11.07
CA VAL A 225 -11.43 2.92 11.93
C VAL A 225 -12.58 2.55 11.01
N ARG A 226 -12.93 1.27 10.98
CA ARG A 226 -13.94 0.75 10.07
C ARG A 226 -14.58 -0.52 10.61
N LYS A 227 -15.74 -0.85 10.05
CA LYS A 227 -16.43 -2.12 10.25
C LYS A 227 -16.27 -2.99 9.00
N VAL A 228 -15.96 -4.26 9.19
CA VAL A 228 -15.77 -5.24 8.12
C VAL A 228 -16.79 -6.37 8.34
N ALA A 229 -17.63 -6.63 7.35
CA ALA A 229 -18.54 -7.75 7.37
C ALA A 229 -17.76 -9.05 7.08
N LEU A 230 -18.04 -10.11 7.83
CA LEU A 230 -17.41 -11.42 7.71
C LEU A 230 -18.39 -12.46 7.16
N SER A 231 -17.86 -13.47 6.49
CA SER A 231 -18.61 -14.65 6.12
C SER A 231 -18.94 -15.49 7.37
N GLN A 232 -19.99 -16.31 7.31
CA GLN A 232 -20.33 -17.22 8.42
C GLN A 232 -19.15 -18.13 8.77
N GLN A 233 -18.48 -18.69 7.77
CA GLN A 233 -17.31 -19.56 7.99
C GLN A 233 -16.17 -18.85 8.73
N ALA A 234 -15.92 -17.57 8.44
CA ALA A 234 -14.91 -16.80 9.17
C ALA A 234 -15.30 -16.65 10.64
N VAL A 235 -16.58 -16.36 10.92
CA VAL A 235 -17.08 -16.22 12.30
C VAL A 235 -16.99 -17.55 13.05
N ASP A 236 -17.36 -18.66 12.42
CA ASP A 236 -17.31 -19.99 13.03
C ASP A 236 -15.87 -20.37 13.43
N LEU A 237 -14.90 -20.10 12.55
CA LEU A 237 -13.49 -20.30 12.86
C LEU A 237 -13.00 -19.42 14.03
N LEU A 238 -13.48 -18.18 14.13
CA LEU A 238 -13.13 -17.28 15.22
C LEU A 238 -13.76 -17.71 16.55
N VAL A 239 -14.99 -18.21 16.53
CA VAL A 239 -15.65 -18.77 17.71
C VAL A 239 -14.90 -20.01 18.22
N GLN A 240 -14.53 -20.94 17.32
CA GLN A 240 -13.71 -22.10 17.67
C GLN A 240 -12.35 -21.72 18.25
N GLU A 241 -11.72 -20.68 17.73
CA GLU A 241 -10.46 -20.14 18.27
C GLU A 241 -10.66 -19.61 19.68
N HIS A 242 -11.73 -18.86 19.93
CA HIS A 242 -12.01 -18.30 21.25
C HIS A 242 -12.31 -19.39 22.30
N GLU A 243 -12.98 -20.47 21.92
CA GLU A 243 -13.25 -21.60 22.80
C GLU A 243 -11.98 -22.26 23.35
N GLN A 244 -10.83 -22.13 22.68
CA GLN A 244 -9.54 -22.64 23.13
C GLN A 244 -8.91 -21.78 24.25
N HIS A 245 -9.33 -20.51 24.39
CA HIS A 245 -8.80 -19.55 25.37
C HIS A 245 -9.86 -18.53 25.80
N PRO A 246 -10.99 -18.96 26.38
CA PRO A 246 -12.17 -18.13 26.63
C PRO A 246 -11.94 -16.95 27.56
N ASP A 247 -10.97 -17.04 28.46
CA ASP A 247 -10.62 -15.99 29.42
C ASP A 247 -9.66 -14.94 28.84
N ASN A 248 -9.14 -15.15 27.63
CA ASN A 248 -8.20 -14.21 27.02
C ASN A 248 -8.95 -13.19 26.14
N PRO A 249 -8.86 -11.89 26.41
CA PRO A 249 -9.54 -10.88 25.61
C PRO A 249 -8.99 -10.76 24.18
N ILE A 250 -7.75 -11.21 23.94
CA ILE A 250 -7.08 -11.13 22.63
C ILE A 250 -7.65 -12.22 21.72
N LEU A 251 -8.07 -11.84 20.51
CA LEU A 251 -8.67 -12.78 19.56
C LEU A 251 -7.68 -13.87 19.11
N PHE A 252 -6.41 -13.50 18.93
CA PHE A 252 -5.32 -14.40 18.58
C PHE A 252 -4.18 -14.24 19.59
N PRO A 253 -4.22 -14.88 20.76
CA PRO A 253 -3.14 -14.80 21.74
C PRO A 253 -1.91 -15.56 21.27
N SER A 254 -0.74 -15.05 21.61
CA SER A 254 0.52 -15.76 21.34
C SER A 254 0.62 -16.99 22.25
N PRO A 255 0.82 -18.21 21.72
CA PRO A 255 0.91 -19.41 22.52
C PRO A 255 2.04 -19.38 23.55
N ARG A 256 3.08 -18.57 23.30
CA ARG A 256 4.24 -18.46 24.19
C ARG A 256 4.02 -17.51 25.36
N THR A 257 3.22 -16.47 25.19
CA THR A 257 3.12 -15.36 26.16
C THR A 257 1.71 -15.07 26.64
N GLY A 258 0.68 -15.63 25.96
CA GLY A 258 -0.71 -15.24 26.17
C GLY A 258 -1.07 -13.83 25.71
N GLY A 259 -0.08 -13.00 25.34
CA GLY A 259 -0.23 -11.63 24.88
C GLY A 259 -0.27 -11.54 23.35
N TYR A 260 -0.10 -10.31 22.84
CA TYR A 260 -0.09 -10.06 21.39
C TYR A 260 1.06 -10.76 20.68
N TRP A 261 0.80 -11.22 19.46
CA TRP A 261 1.85 -11.74 18.58
C TRP A 261 2.82 -10.64 18.14
N SER A 262 4.12 -10.96 18.15
CA SER A 262 5.09 -10.12 17.46
C SER A 262 4.85 -10.14 15.95
N PRO A 263 4.75 -8.98 15.28
CA PRO A 263 4.60 -8.91 13.82
C PRO A 263 5.67 -9.70 13.03
N ASP A 264 6.89 -9.79 13.59
CA ASP A 264 7.99 -10.56 13.00
C ASP A 264 7.77 -12.06 13.12
N ALA A 265 7.17 -12.53 14.23
CA ALA A 265 6.85 -13.94 14.43
C ALA A 265 5.81 -14.41 13.40
N VAL A 266 4.75 -13.64 13.20
CA VAL A 266 3.71 -13.95 12.19
C VAL A 266 4.28 -13.95 10.77
N SER A 267 5.19 -13.03 10.46
CA SER A 267 5.90 -13.06 9.16
C SER A 267 6.80 -14.29 8.99
N ARG A 268 7.38 -14.82 10.07
CA ARG A 268 8.14 -16.08 10.01
C ARG A 268 7.22 -17.28 9.81
N ILE A 269 6.06 -17.28 10.47
CA ILE A 269 5.04 -18.31 10.26
C ILE A 269 4.57 -18.31 8.82
N ASN A 270 4.17 -17.16 8.27
CA ASN A 270 3.78 -17.06 6.87
C ASN A 270 4.81 -17.70 5.92
N ARG A 271 6.11 -17.38 6.09
CA ARG A 271 7.17 -17.98 5.27
C ARG A 271 7.26 -19.51 5.44
N LYS A 272 7.02 -20.02 6.64
CA LYS A 272 7.02 -21.46 6.91
C LYS A 272 5.83 -22.13 6.25
N LEU A 273 4.62 -21.55 6.33
CA LEU A 273 3.42 -22.05 5.67
C LEU A 273 3.60 -22.12 4.15
N LEU A 274 4.11 -21.06 3.53
CA LEU A 274 4.40 -21.03 2.09
C LEU A 274 5.38 -22.13 1.69
N LYS A 275 6.48 -22.28 2.43
CA LYS A 275 7.47 -23.32 2.17
C LYS A 275 6.88 -24.72 2.27
N ASN A 276 6.10 -25.01 3.34
CA ASN A 276 5.48 -26.32 3.56
C ASN A 276 4.40 -26.63 2.52
N ALA A 277 3.67 -25.62 2.06
CA ALA A 277 2.66 -25.74 1.01
C ALA A 277 3.28 -25.90 -0.40
N GLY A 278 4.61 -25.87 -0.54
CA GLY A 278 5.31 -25.94 -1.82
C GLY A 278 5.05 -24.71 -2.69
N ILE A 279 4.92 -23.52 -2.08
CA ILE A 279 4.67 -22.26 -2.77
C ILE A 279 6.00 -21.52 -2.90
N GLU A 280 6.50 -21.42 -4.13
CA GLU A 280 7.81 -20.83 -4.45
C GLU A 280 7.75 -19.30 -4.54
N GLU A 281 6.58 -18.75 -4.80
CA GLU A 281 6.37 -17.30 -4.89
C GLU A 281 6.70 -16.61 -3.57
N HIS A 282 7.46 -15.51 -3.66
CA HIS A 282 7.82 -14.74 -2.48
C HIS A 282 6.67 -13.86 -2.01
N VAL A 283 5.66 -14.48 -1.39
CA VAL A 283 4.48 -13.81 -0.83
C VAL A 283 4.77 -13.34 0.60
N ARG A 284 4.91 -12.04 0.81
CA ARG A 284 5.06 -11.47 2.16
C ARG A 284 3.70 -11.48 2.86
N PHE A 285 3.69 -11.38 4.18
CA PHE A 285 2.43 -11.31 4.93
C PHE A 285 1.50 -10.18 4.43
N HIS A 286 2.05 -9.01 4.11
CA HIS A 286 1.23 -7.90 3.57
C HIS A 286 0.67 -8.18 2.17
N ASP A 287 1.29 -9.07 1.42
CA ASP A 287 0.82 -9.47 0.09
C ASP A 287 -0.44 -10.37 0.17
N LEU A 288 -0.77 -10.95 1.33
CA LEU A 288 -2.05 -11.64 1.59
C LEU A 288 -3.23 -10.65 1.50
N ARG A 289 -3.05 -9.43 1.98
CA ARG A 289 -4.03 -8.36 1.80
C ARG A 289 -4.19 -7.96 0.33
N HIS A 290 -3.13 -7.99 -0.45
CA HIS A 290 -3.21 -7.80 -1.90
C HIS A 290 -3.95 -8.97 -2.57
N THR A 291 -3.73 -10.19 -2.10
CA THR A 291 -4.46 -11.39 -2.53
C THR A 291 -5.95 -11.25 -2.26
N PHE A 292 -6.36 -10.85 -1.04
CA PHE A 292 -7.75 -10.55 -0.72
C PHE A 292 -8.35 -9.52 -1.69
N ALA A 293 -7.65 -8.40 -1.91
CA ALA A 293 -8.15 -7.35 -2.78
C ALA A 293 -8.32 -7.83 -4.24
N THR A 294 -7.37 -8.61 -4.73
CA THR A 294 -7.44 -9.24 -6.07
C THR A 294 -8.64 -10.18 -6.17
N MET A 295 -8.83 -11.06 -5.19
CA MET A 295 -9.98 -11.98 -5.15
C MET A 295 -11.31 -11.22 -5.09
N ALA A 296 -11.41 -10.20 -4.24
CA ALA A 296 -12.63 -9.39 -4.12
C ALA A 296 -13.01 -8.72 -5.45
N ILE A 297 -12.03 -8.11 -6.13
CA ILE A 297 -12.25 -7.50 -7.44
C ILE A 297 -12.66 -8.54 -8.48
N SER A 298 -11.95 -9.67 -8.56
CA SER A 298 -12.28 -10.76 -9.50
C SER A 298 -13.66 -11.39 -9.23
N SER A 299 -14.12 -11.33 -7.97
CA SER A 299 -15.48 -11.75 -7.58
C SER A 299 -16.56 -10.68 -7.83
N GLY A 300 -16.21 -9.54 -8.42
CA GLY A 300 -17.16 -8.48 -8.78
C GLY A 300 -17.47 -7.48 -7.68
N VAL A 301 -16.72 -7.46 -6.58
CA VAL A 301 -16.85 -6.42 -5.55
C VAL A 301 -16.42 -5.08 -6.13
N ASP A 302 -17.28 -4.06 -6.02
CA ASP A 302 -16.96 -2.73 -6.52
C ASP A 302 -15.80 -2.07 -5.75
N VAL A 303 -15.06 -1.22 -6.46
CA VAL A 303 -13.82 -0.62 -5.94
C VAL A 303 -14.05 0.27 -4.72
N LYS A 304 -15.22 0.92 -4.61
CA LYS A 304 -15.55 1.79 -3.46
C LYS A 304 -15.78 0.95 -2.21
N THR A 305 -16.53 -0.14 -2.33
CA THR A 305 -16.75 -1.11 -1.25
C THR A 305 -15.42 -1.73 -0.81
N LEU A 306 -14.60 -2.21 -1.75
CA LEU A 306 -13.28 -2.75 -1.45
C LEU A 306 -12.37 -1.72 -0.77
N SER A 307 -12.34 -0.48 -1.25
CA SER A 307 -11.57 0.62 -0.64
C SER A 307 -12.00 0.88 0.80
N SER A 308 -13.31 0.80 1.08
CA SER A 308 -13.87 0.92 2.44
C SER A 308 -13.45 -0.25 3.32
N MET A 309 -13.57 -1.49 2.85
CA MET A 309 -13.13 -2.70 3.58
C MET A 309 -11.64 -2.64 3.93
N LEU A 310 -10.81 -2.23 2.98
CA LEU A 310 -9.38 -2.08 3.18
C LEU A 310 -9.01 -0.87 4.05
N GLY A 311 -9.86 0.13 4.21
CA GLY A 311 -9.53 1.40 4.87
C GLY A 311 -8.44 2.16 4.12
N HIS A 312 -8.57 2.28 2.79
CA HIS A 312 -7.71 3.11 1.96
C HIS A 312 -8.16 4.57 2.05
N TYR A 313 -7.20 5.49 1.91
CA TYR A 313 -7.50 6.93 1.92
C TYR A 313 -8.40 7.37 0.76
N SER A 314 -8.25 6.74 -0.39
CA SER A 314 -9.06 7.01 -1.58
C SER A 314 -9.27 5.76 -2.44
N ALA A 315 -10.41 5.70 -3.14
CA ALA A 315 -10.68 4.66 -4.13
C ALA A 315 -9.70 4.72 -5.31
N GLY A 316 -9.16 5.90 -5.66
CA GLY A 316 -8.12 6.07 -6.67
C GLY A 316 -6.86 5.26 -6.34
N PHE A 317 -6.44 5.22 -5.09
CA PHE A 317 -5.30 4.37 -4.68
C PHE A 317 -5.58 2.87 -4.94
N THR A 318 -6.81 2.43 -4.70
CA THR A 318 -7.22 1.04 -4.96
C THR A 318 -7.21 0.76 -6.47
N LEU A 319 -7.75 1.67 -7.29
CA LEU A 319 -7.72 1.58 -8.74
C LEU A 319 -6.28 1.51 -9.28
N ASP A 320 -5.43 2.48 -8.91
CA ASP A 320 -4.02 2.53 -9.35
C ASP A 320 -3.24 1.25 -8.98
N THR A 321 -3.60 0.67 -7.83
CA THR A 321 -2.93 -0.51 -7.31
C THR A 321 -3.34 -1.78 -8.05
N TYR A 322 -4.61 -1.90 -8.48
CA TYR A 322 -5.19 -3.12 -9.05
C TYR A 322 -5.62 -2.95 -10.51
N THR A 323 -5.08 -1.98 -11.25
CA THR A 323 -5.40 -1.70 -12.66
C THR A 323 -5.23 -2.91 -13.58
N HIS A 324 -4.32 -3.84 -13.27
CA HIS A 324 -4.08 -5.05 -14.09
C HIS A 324 -5.30 -5.98 -14.15
N ILE A 325 -6.13 -5.99 -13.11
CA ILE A 325 -7.33 -6.84 -13.02
C ILE A 325 -8.48 -6.25 -13.83
N THR A 326 -8.45 -4.93 -14.09
CA THR A 326 -9.54 -4.24 -14.82
C THR A 326 -9.68 -4.68 -16.27
N ASN A 327 -8.64 -5.18 -16.90
CA ASN A 327 -8.70 -5.69 -18.29
C ASN A 327 -9.53 -6.98 -18.40
N ASP A 328 -9.39 -7.90 -17.45
CA ASP A 328 -10.21 -9.13 -17.41
C ASP A 328 -11.66 -8.80 -17.01
N MET A 329 -11.86 -7.81 -16.14
CA MET A 329 -13.19 -7.30 -15.82
C MET A 329 -13.87 -6.63 -17.01
N GLN A 330 -13.13 -5.91 -17.87
CA GLN A 330 -13.68 -5.33 -19.09
C GLN A 330 -14.19 -6.41 -20.04
N ARG A 331 -13.45 -7.51 -20.22
CA ARG A 331 -13.91 -8.66 -21.01
C ARG A 331 -15.16 -9.29 -20.41
N GLY A 332 -15.16 -9.56 -19.10
CA GLY A 332 -16.33 -10.11 -18.42
C GLY A 332 -17.56 -9.16 -18.44
N ALA A 333 -17.33 -7.85 -18.40
CA ALA A 333 -18.40 -6.87 -18.58
C ALA A 333 -18.94 -6.85 -20.00
N ALA A 334 -18.07 -6.94 -21.03
CA ALA A 334 -18.45 -7.02 -22.43
C ALA A 334 -19.31 -8.27 -22.70
N GLU A 335 -18.93 -9.43 -22.16
CA GLU A 335 -19.72 -10.66 -22.24
C GLU A 335 -21.11 -10.53 -21.59
N LYS A 336 -21.18 -9.93 -20.39
CA LYS A 336 -22.46 -9.69 -19.71
C LYS A 336 -23.35 -8.72 -20.49
N ILE A 337 -22.77 -7.64 -21.04
CA ILE A 337 -23.50 -6.69 -21.88
C ILE A 337 -23.95 -7.37 -23.17
N GLY A 338 -23.08 -8.17 -23.81
CA GLY A 338 -23.41 -8.96 -24.99
C GLY A 338 -24.59 -9.90 -24.75
N GLY A 339 -24.55 -10.68 -23.67
CA GLY A 339 -25.65 -11.57 -23.30
C GLY A 339 -26.98 -10.84 -22.99
N PHE A 340 -26.90 -9.65 -22.37
CA PHE A 340 -28.08 -8.79 -22.19
C PHE A 340 -28.64 -8.32 -23.54
N MET A 341 -27.80 -7.87 -24.45
CA MET A 341 -28.19 -7.42 -25.79
C MET A 341 -28.80 -8.56 -26.64
N GLU A 342 -28.21 -9.75 -26.56
CA GLU A 342 -28.75 -10.95 -27.21
C GLU A 342 -30.15 -11.30 -26.68
N SER A 343 -30.31 -11.28 -25.34
CA SER A 343 -31.61 -11.52 -24.71
C SER A 343 -32.64 -10.46 -25.09
N ALA A 344 -32.24 -9.20 -25.19
CA ALA A 344 -33.12 -8.09 -25.57
C ALA A 344 -33.53 -8.17 -27.07
N THR A 345 -32.61 -8.64 -27.92
CA THR A 345 -32.89 -8.83 -29.36
C THR A 345 -33.73 -10.07 -29.64
N ALA A 346 -33.59 -11.14 -28.84
CA ALA A 346 -34.43 -12.34 -28.96
C ALA A 346 -35.92 -12.07 -28.63
N ILE A 347 -36.20 -11.10 -27.76
CA ILE A 347 -37.60 -10.70 -27.43
C ILE A 347 -38.27 -9.91 -28.58
N THR A 348 -37.48 -9.33 -29.50
CA THR A 348 -37.97 -8.51 -30.62
C THR A 348 -38.10 -9.27 -31.94
N THR A 349 -37.75 -10.53 -32.01
CA THR A 349 -38.06 -11.35 -33.17
C THR A 349 -39.55 -11.70 -33.15
N PRO A 350 -40.41 -11.14 -34.03
CA PRO A 350 -41.80 -11.55 -34.09
C PRO A 350 -41.85 -13.05 -34.50
N GLU A 351 -42.71 -13.79 -33.83
CA GLU A 351 -43.01 -15.16 -34.22
C GLU A 351 -43.32 -15.19 -35.73
N PRO A 352 -42.73 -16.09 -36.52
CA PRO A 352 -43.03 -16.16 -37.94
C PRO A 352 -44.55 -16.32 -38.08
N PRO A 353 -45.21 -15.59 -39.00
CA PRO A 353 -46.64 -15.71 -39.19
C PRO A 353 -47.02 -17.17 -39.43
N ASP A 354 -48.08 -17.62 -38.77
CA ASP A 354 -48.64 -18.96 -38.99
C ASP A 354 -48.73 -19.28 -40.47
N PRO A 355 -48.31 -20.47 -40.88
CA PRO A 355 -48.43 -20.88 -42.30
C PRO A 355 -49.90 -20.77 -42.70
N PRO A 356 -50.18 -20.22 -43.89
CA PRO A 356 -51.55 -20.03 -44.36
C PRO A 356 -52.29 -21.36 -44.27
N LYS A 357 -53.41 -21.40 -43.59
CA LYS A 357 -54.29 -22.57 -43.53
C LYS A 357 -54.64 -22.94 -44.97
N GLU A 358 -54.22 -24.12 -45.43
CA GLU A 358 -54.61 -24.66 -46.70
C GLU A 358 -56.12 -24.65 -46.82
N SER A 359 -56.65 -23.73 -47.61
CA SER A 359 -58.02 -23.78 -48.03
C SER A 359 -58.18 -24.96 -49.00
N ARG A 360 -58.73 -26.06 -48.50
CA ARG A 360 -59.12 -27.19 -49.35
C ARG A 360 -60.14 -26.67 -50.36
N CYS A 361 -59.73 -26.41 -51.64
CA CYS A 361 -60.56 -26.19 -52.71
C CYS A 361 -61.37 -27.50 -52.97
N LYS A 362 -62.70 -27.41 -52.76
CA LYS A 362 -63.61 -28.51 -53.23
C LYS A 362 -63.62 -28.52 -54.74
N VAL A 363 -63.05 -29.53 -55.28
CA VAL A 363 -63.18 -29.85 -56.75
C VAL A 363 -64.64 -30.29 -56.96
N ILE A 364 -65.41 -29.50 -57.69
CA ILE A 364 -66.78 -29.86 -58.17
C ILE A 364 -66.59 -30.58 -59.53
N PRO A 365 -67.06 -31.83 -59.65
CA PRO A 365 -66.95 -32.53 -60.92
C PRO A 365 -67.87 -31.88 -61.96
N PHE A 366 -67.33 -31.67 -63.18
CA PHE A 366 -68.09 -31.15 -64.36
C PHE A 366 -68.87 -32.29 -65.01
N GLU A 367 -70.17 -32.29 -64.89
CA GLU A 367 -71.00 -33.18 -65.64
C GLU A 367 -71.09 -32.71 -67.14
N LYS A 368 -70.75 -33.63 -68.03
CA LYS A 368 -70.98 -33.43 -69.49
C LYS A 368 -72.45 -33.54 -69.78
N VAL A 369 -73.04 -32.42 -70.23
CA VAL A 369 -74.33 -32.44 -70.90
C VAL A 369 -74.08 -32.79 -72.40
N GLY A 370 -74.73 -33.90 -72.88
CA GLY A 370 -74.70 -34.39 -74.23
C GLY A 370 -75.61 -33.63 -75.20
#